data_3bbe8e4a26953d625850a73407fcbc29
#
_entry.id   3bbe8e4a26953d625850a73407fcbc29
#
_cell.length_a   1.000
_cell.length_b   1.000
_cell.length_c   1.000
_cell.angle_alpha   90.00
_cell.angle_beta   90.00
_cell.angle_gamma   90.00
#
_symmetry.space_group_name_H-M   'P 1'
#
loop_
_entity.id
_entity.type
_entity.pdbx_description
1 polymer ?
#
loop_
_entity_poly.entity_id
_entity_poly.type
_entity_poly.pdbx_seq_one_letter_code
_entity_poly.pdbx_strand_id
1 'polypeptide(L)'
;MKINSISLISIVSTLACASAANAGVIADFYVGGMAGAGGQTMFADHKNETDASMVFGAIAGMDLPVFRIEAEYDYFDAKDFNTNAALANIYAKIPSTIILPYIGAGIGMVFGGDQTFTNSGIETKYKVDSTAAYQAMLGATIDVLAIPLKFDVEGRVLYAPDIYEIPDEHTTSPDMLQYNVRVKARFIF
;
A
#
# COMPACT_ATOMS: atom_id res chain seq x y z
N MET A 1 -16.60 -16.77 9.85
CA MET A 1 -15.47 -17.56 10.40
C MET A 1 -14.61 -16.61 11.23
N LYS A 2 -14.59 -16.73 12.55
CA LYS A 2 -13.81 -15.84 13.42
C LYS A 2 -12.33 -16.24 13.31
N ILE A 3 -11.53 -15.45 12.65
CA ILE A 3 -10.07 -15.60 12.64
C ILE A 3 -9.59 -15.10 14.01
N ASN A 4 -9.06 -16.03 14.81
CA ASN A 4 -8.58 -15.70 16.15
C ASN A 4 -7.34 -14.81 16.05
N SER A 5 -7.38 -13.69 16.71
CA SER A 5 -6.30 -12.68 16.81
C SER A 5 -4.94 -13.25 17.27
N ILE A 6 -4.95 -14.44 17.86
CA ILE A 6 -3.74 -15.16 18.34
C ILE A 6 -2.88 -15.67 17.17
N SER A 7 -3.47 -15.97 16.01
CA SER A 7 -2.73 -16.51 14.85
C SER A 7 -1.85 -15.46 14.15
N LEU A 8 -2.23 -14.20 14.18
CA LEU A 8 -1.44 -13.12 13.55
C LEU A 8 -0.16 -12.80 14.36
N ILE A 9 -0.26 -12.83 15.69
CA ILE A 9 0.90 -12.56 16.57
C ILE A 9 1.95 -13.66 16.45
N SER A 10 1.52 -14.91 16.22
CA SER A 10 2.44 -16.05 16.05
C SER A 10 3.24 -15.99 14.74
N ILE A 11 2.68 -15.41 13.68
CA ILE A 11 3.37 -15.29 12.38
C ILE A 11 4.44 -14.20 12.45
N VAL A 12 4.18 -13.09 13.14
CA VAL A 12 5.16 -12.00 13.31
C VAL A 12 6.33 -12.43 14.19
N SER A 13 6.08 -13.22 15.23
CA SER A 13 7.15 -13.72 16.13
C SER A 13 8.06 -14.78 15.47
N THR A 14 7.56 -15.53 14.48
CA THR A 14 8.37 -16.53 13.77
C THR A 14 9.29 -15.90 12.72
N LEU A 15 8.91 -14.77 12.12
CA LEU A 15 9.79 -14.02 11.20
C LEU A 15 10.96 -13.34 11.93
N ALA A 16 10.75 -12.91 13.17
CA ALA A 16 11.79 -12.22 13.95
C ALA A 16 12.97 -13.15 14.35
N CYS A 17 12.76 -14.47 14.40
CA CYS A 17 13.81 -15.43 14.76
C CYS A 17 14.68 -15.92 13.59
N ALA A 18 14.32 -15.59 12.35
CA ALA A 18 15.07 -16.05 11.16
C ALA A 18 16.33 -15.22 10.85
N SER A 19 16.49 -14.06 11.46
CA SER A 19 17.59 -13.12 11.17
C SER A 19 18.95 -13.49 11.77
N ALA A 20 19.03 -14.46 12.66
CA ALA A 20 20.26 -14.79 13.38
C ALA A 20 21.19 -15.85 12.71
N ALA A 21 20.81 -16.38 11.54
CA ALA A 21 21.46 -17.59 11.03
C ALA A 21 22.28 -17.46 9.73
N ASN A 22 22.41 -16.27 9.12
CA ASN A 22 23.12 -16.14 7.83
C ASN A 22 24.22 -15.08 7.83
N ALA A 23 25.40 -15.49 8.19
CA ALA A 23 26.65 -14.70 8.09
C ALA A 23 27.17 -14.58 6.64
N GLY A 24 26.31 -14.34 5.66
CA GLY A 24 26.76 -14.26 4.26
C GLY A 24 25.93 -13.37 3.34
N VAL A 25 24.72 -13.02 3.72
CA VAL A 25 23.87 -12.10 2.95
C VAL A 25 23.64 -10.86 3.81
N ILE A 26 24.11 -9.71 3.33
CA ILE A 26 23.83 -8.41 3.98
C ILE A 26 22.37 -8.06 3.64
N ALA A 27 21.44 -8.62 4.36
CA ALA A 27 20.01 -8.38 4.24
C ALA A 27 19.46 -7.99 5.61
N ASP A 28 18.90 -6.81 5.69
CA ASP A 28 18.24 -6.29 6.89
C ASP A 28 16.73 -6.55 6.76
N PHE A 29 16.15 -7.25 7.71
CA PHE A 29 14.71 -7.40 7.79
C PHE A 29 14.11 -6.21 8.53
N TYR A 30 12.89 -5.86 8.17
CA TYR A 30 12.18 -4.76 8.82
C TYR A 30 10.68 -4.95 8.85
N VAL A 31 10.06 -4.27 9.80
CA VAL A 31 8.63 -4.00 9.85
C VAL A 31 8.41 -2.51 10.02
N GLY A 32 7.28 -2.02 9.60
CA GLY A 32 7.01 -0.60 9.70
C GLY A 32 5.56 -0.24 9.53
N GLY A 33 5.31 1.04 9.68
CA GLY A 33 4.02 1.65 9.41
C GLY A 33 4.17 2.84 8.47
N MET A 34 3.07 3.23 7.88
CA MET A 34 3.05 4.40 7.01
C MET A 34 1.75 5.19 7.14
N ALA A 35 1.85 6.47 6.81
CA ALA A 35 0.73 7.37 6.67
C ALA A 35 0.98 8.32 5.52
N GLY A 36 -0.07 8.72 4.82
CA GLY A 36 0.03 9.63 3.70
C GLY A 36 -1.30 10.30 3.37
N ALA A 37 -1.22 11.27 2.47
CA ALA A 37 -2.38 11.98 1.95
C ALA A 37 -2.21 12.24 0.45
N GLY A 38 -3.33 12.30 -0.25
CA GLY A 38 -3.33 12.54 -1.68
C GLY A 38 -4.72 12.66 -2.26
N GLY A 39 -4.88 12.25 -3.49
CA GLY A 39 -6.15 12.24 -4.19
C GLY A 39 -6.44 10.88 -4.81
N GLN A 40 -7.71 10.60 -4.96
CA GLN A 40 -8.24 9.46 -5.66
C GLN A 40 -9.15 9.95 -6.76
N THR A 41 -8.91 9.49 -7.97
CA THR A 41 -9.72 9.82 -9.14
C THR A 41 -10.36 8.54 -9.66
N MET A 42 -11.68 8.56 -9.82
CA MET A 42 -12.42 7.51 -10.48
C MET A 42 -12.75 7.96 -11.90
N PHE A 43 -12.42 7.12 -12.88
CA PHE A 43 -12.74 7.34 -14.27
C PHE A 43 -14.02 6.59 -14.61
N ALA A 44 -15.16 7.25 -14.53
CA ALA A 44 -16.43 6.75 -15.06
C ALA A 44 -16.81 7.53 -16.33
N ASP A 45 -17.53 6.92 -17.24
CA ASP A 45 -18.00 7.57 -18.46
C ASP A 45 -18.57 8.97 -18.17
N HIS A 46 -17.85 10.02 -18.61
CA HIS A 46 -18.23 11.46 -18.59
C HIS A 46 -18.08 12.23 -17.28
N LYS A 47 -17.56 11.65 -16.17
CA LYS A 47 -17.25 12.42 -14.95
C LYS A 47 -15.97 11.90 -14.29
N ASN A 48 -15.00 12.76 -14.17
CA ASN A 48 -13.82 12.53 -13.34
C ASN A 48 -14.07 13.23 -12.01
N GLU A 49 -14.31 12.49 -10.95
CA GLU A 49 -14.40 13.02 -9.60
C GLU A 49 -13.08 12.72 -8.86
N THR A 50 -12.48 13.75 -8.30
CA THR A 50 -11.25 13.62 -7.52
C THR A 50 -11.54 14.00 -6.09
N ASP A 51 -11.39 13.03 -5.18
CA ASP A 51 -11.55 13.22 -3.75
C ASP A 51 -10.20 13.18 -3.03
N ALA A 52 -10.10 13.96 -1.96
CA ALA A 52 -8.96 13.86 -1.06
C ALA A 52 -9.04 12.53 -0.30
N SER A 53 -7.91 11.83 -0.22
CA SER A 53 -7.82 10.57 0.48
C SER A 53 -6.64 10.55 1.44
N MET A 54 -6.80 9.85 2.55
CA MET A 54 -5.72 9.49 3.45
C MET A 54 -5.38 8.01 3.27
N VAL A 55 -4.13 7.66 3.50
CA VAL A 55 -3.67 6.27 3.50
C VAL A 55 -2.94 5.98 4.78
N PHE A 56 -3.25 4.84 5.37
CA PHE A 56 -2.53 4.27 6.50
C PHE A 56 -2.18 2.83 6.17
N GLY A 57 -1.02 2.37 6.61
CA GLY A 57 -0.63 1.02 6.27
C GLY A 57 0.46 0.44 7.14
N ALA A 58 0.67 -0.85 6.93
CA ALA A 58 1.73 -1.62 7.54
C ALA A 58 2.61 -2.23 6.45
N ILE A 59 3.89 -2.31 6.71
CA ILE A 59 4.89 -2.83 5.79
C ILE A 59 5.80 -3.83 6.50
N ALA A 60 6.25 -4.83 5.75
CA ALA A 60 7.28 -5.75 6.18
C ALA A 60 8.15 -6.12 4.98
N GLY A 61 9.45 -6.23 5.16
CA GLY A 61 10.30 -6.49 4.02
C GLY A 61 11.74 -6.82 4.37
N MET A 62 12.52 -6.87 3.30
CA MET A 62 13.94 -7.15 3.34
C MET A 62 14.68 -6.08 2.55
N ASP A 63 15.65 -5.46 3.19
CA ASP A 63 16.49 -4.40 2.64
C ASP A 63 17.86 -4.98 2.27
N LEU A 64 18.15 -4.99 0.98
CA LEU A 64 19.44 -5.40 0.38
C LEU A 64 20.22 -4.14 -0.01
N PRO A 65 21.53 -4.20 -0.27
CA PRO A 65 22.31 -3.00 -0.55
C PRO A 65 21.79 -2.12 -1.69
N VAL A 66 21.29 -2.72 -2.77
CA VAL A 66 20.82 -2.02 -3.98
C VAL A 66 19.32 -2.18 -4.20
N PHE A 67 18.73 -3.24 -3.67
CA PHE A 67 17.32 -3.56 -3.83
C PHE A 67 16.61 -3.63 -2.48
N ARG A 68 15.29 -3.50 -2.49
CA ARG A 68 14.42 -3.74 -1.36
C ARG A 68 13.17 -4.46 -1.85
N ILE A 69 12.73 -5.46 -1.11
CA ILE A 69 11.49 -6.19 -1.35
C ILE A 69 10.58 -5.94 -0.15
N GLU A 70 9.32 -5.61 -0.40
CA GLU A 70 8.38 -5.19 0.63
C GLU A 70 7.00 -5.77 0.38
N ALA A 71 6.37 -6.33 1.40
CA ALA A 71 4.95 -6.58 1.46
C ALA A 71 4.28 -5.39 2.15
N GLU A 72 3.19 -4.92 1.59
CA GLU A 72 2.49 -3.71 2.00
C GLU A 72 1.00 -4.01 2.15
N TYR A 73 0.40 -3.51 3.21
CA TYR A 73 -1.04 -3.50 3.43
C TYR A 73 -1.47 -2.07 3.68
N ASP A 74 -2.39 -1.58 2.86
CA ASP A 74 -2.93 -0.24 2.91
C ASP A 74 -4.41 -0.23 3.26
N TYR A 75 -4.79 0.76 4.06
CA TYR A 75 -6.16 1.21 4.24
C TYR A 75 -6.29 2.62 3.69
N PHE A 76 -7.17 2.80 2.73
CA PHE A 76 -7.51 4.09 2.14
C PHE A 76 -8.78 4.60 2.74
N ASP A 77 -8.74 5.83 3.23
CA ASP A 77 -9.86 6.57 3.77
C ASP A 77 -10.14 7.77 2.85
N ALA A 78 -11.15 7.67 2.03
CA ALA A 78 -11.69 8.75 1.22
C ALA A 78 -13.13 9.02 1.67
N LYS A 79 -13.59 10.24 1.52
CA LYS A 79 -14.84 10.76 2.09
C LYS A 79 -16.06 9.86 1.87
N ASP A 80 -16.15 9.22 0.71
CA ASP A 80 -17.31 8.39 0.33
C ASP A 80 -16.91 6.95 -0.02
N PHE A 81 -15.61 6.60 0.11
CA PHE A 81 -15.09 5.32 -0.32
C PHE A 81 -13.87 4.88 0.48
N ASN A 82 -14.04 3.81 1.23
CA ASN A 82 -12.95 3.17 1.97
C ASN A 82 -12.58 1.86 1.30
N THR A 83 -11.29 1.62 1.11
CA THR A 83 -10.82 0.37 0.51
C THR A 83 -9.50 -0.08 1.12
N ASN A 84 -9.16 -1.34 0.89
CA ASN A 84 -7.91 -1.94 1.33
C ASN A 84 -7.11 -2.39 0.13
N ALA A 85 -5.77 -2.41 0.27
CA ALA A 85 -4.91 -3.04 -0.71
C ALA A 85 -3.85 -3.90 -0.03
N ALA A 86 -3.48 -4.99 -0.70
CA ALA A 86 -2.33 -5.80 -0.34
C ALA A 86 -1.40 -5.86 -1.56
N LEU A 87 -0.15 -5.46 -1.38
CA LEU A 87 0.78 -5.23 -2.47
C LEU A 87 2.14 -5.88 -2.16
N ALA A 88 2.82 -6.33 -3.20
CA ALA A 88 4.21 -6.75 -3.18
C ALA A 88 5.03 -5.76 -4.02
N ASN A 89 6.08 -5.21 -3.44
CA ASN A 89 6.87 -4.14 -3.99
C ASN A 89 8.32 -4.54 -4.16
N ILE A 90 8.94 -4.00 -5.20
CA ILE A 90 10.38 -4.03 -5.40
C ILE A 90 10.89 -2.60 -5.60
N TYR A 91 12.01 -2.29 -4.99
CA TYR A 91 12.65 -0.97 -5.09
C TYR A 91 14.09 -1.12 -5.53
N ALA A 92 14.54 -0.23 -6.39
CA ALA A 92 15.95 -0.04 -6.74
C ALA A 92 16.44 1.23 -6.04
N LYS A 93 17.52 1.11 -5.25
CA LYS A 93 18.08 2.18 -4.44
C LYS A 93 19.40 2.67 -5.04
N ILE A 94 19.62 3.97 -4.95
CA ILE A 94 20.93 4.55 -5.25
C ILE A 94 21.70 4.65 -3.94
N PRO A 95 22.79 3.89 -3.75
CA PRO A 95 23.57 3.92 -2.52
C PRO A 95 24.10 5.32 -2.22
N SER A 96 23.86 5.81 -1.03
CA SER A 96 24.30 7.11 -0.51
C SER A 96 24.45 7.03 1.01
N THR A 97 25.06 8.02 1.64
CA THR A 97 25.41 7.93 3.05
C THR A 97 24.26 8.30 3.98
N ILE A 98 23.45 9.30 3.64
CA ILE A 98 22.43 9.86 4.54
C ILE A 98 21.04 9.81 3.90
N ILE A 99 20.96 10.18 2.62
CA ILE A 99 19.71 10.19 1.86
C ILE A 99 19.85 9.22 0.71
N LEU A 100 19.07 8.15 0.71
CA LEU A 100 19.12 7.11 -0.30
C LEU A 100 17.89 7.23 -1.22
N PRO A 101 18.04 7.87 -2.40
CA PRO A 101 16.96 7.93 -3.37
C PRO A 101 16.62 6.53 -3.89
N TYR A 102 15.36 6.32 -4.22
CA TYR A 102 14.91 5.06 -4.81
C TYR A 102 13.74 5.26 -5.76
N ILE A 103 13.58 4.29 -6.64
CA ILE A 103 12.37 4.09 -7.44
C ILE A 103 11.82 2.71 -7.14
N GLY A 104 10.51 2.55 -7.24
CA GLY A 104 9.87 1.28 -6.96
C GLY A 104 8.69 1.01 -7.89
N ALA A 105 8.36 -0.27 -7.98
CA ALA A 105 7.15 -0.75 -8.61
C ALA A 105 6.53 -1.84 -7.75
N GLY A 106 5.22 -1.98 -7.81
CA GLY A 106 4.50 -2.99 -7.05
C GLY A 106 3.28 -3.51 -7.79
N ILE A 107 2.89 -4.71 -7.41
CA ILE A 107 1.67 -5.37 -7.88
C ILE A 107 0.92 -5.94 -6.68
N GLY A 108 -0.39 -6.05 -6.79
CA GLY A 108 -1.21 -6.63 -5.74
C GLY A 108 -2.68 -6.61 -6.09
N MET A 109 -3.49 -6.42 -5.08
CA MET A 109 -4.94 -6.35 -5.23
C MET A 109 -5.53 -5.28 -4.30
N VAL A 110 -6.56 -4.64 -4.80
CA VAL A 110 -7.48 -3.81 -4.01
C VAL A 110 -8.69 -4.67 -3.67
N PHE A 111 -9.19 -4.58 -2.44
CA PHE A 111 -10.31 -5.40 -1.97
C PHE A 111 -11.04 -4.72 -0.82
N GLY A 112 -12.29 -5.10 -0.65
CA GLY A 112 -13.10 -4.66 0.48
C GLY A 112 -13.33 -3.15 0.47
N GLY A 113 -14.54 -2.77 0.45
CA GLY A 113 -15.03 -1.41 0.59
C GLY A 113 -16.53 -1.46 0.53
N ASP A 114 -17.18 -0.67 1.37
CA ASP A 114 -18.62 -0.49 1.32
C ASP A 114 -18.87 0.92 0.80
N GLN A 115 -19.48 1.05 -0.37
CA GLN A 115 -20.01 2.33 -0.83
C GLN A 115 -21.50 2.39 -0.53
N THR A 116 -21.92 3.43 0.16
CA THR A 116 -23.32 3.70 0.41
C THR A 116 -23.76 4.88 -0.45
N PHE A 117 -24.50 4.60 -1.51
CA PHE A 117 -25.16 5.65 -2.28
C PHE A 117 -26.56 5.88 -1.72
N THR A 118 -26.81 7.07 -1.20
CA THR A 118 -28.14 7.51 -0.80
C THR A 118 -28.79 8.28 -1.94
N ASN A 119 -29.61 7.63 -2.72
CA ASN A 119 -30.42 8.29 -3.75
C ASN A 119 -31.90 8.26 -3.32
N SER A 120 -32.49 9.46 -3.09
CA SER A 120 -33.90 9.63 -2.73
C SER A 120 -34.36 8.82 -1.50
N GLY A 121 -33.49 8.64 -0.49
CA GLY A 121 -33.81 7.92 0.76
C GLY A 121 -33.66 6.40 0.65
N ILE A 122 -33.17 5.86 -0.44
CA ILE A 122 -32.84 4.44 -0.59
C ILE A 122 -31.31 4.30 -0.52
N GLU A 123 -30.83 3.60 0.51
CA GLU A 123 -29.42 3.24 0.66
C GLU A 123 -29.14 1.98 -0.16
N THR A 124 -28.33 2.10 -1.20
CA THR A 124 -27.84 0.95 -1.97
C THR A 124 -26.37 0.74 -1.64
N LYS A 125 -26.05 -0.42 -1.08
CA LYS A 125 -24.66 -0.82 -0.78
C LYS A 125 -24.09 -1.59 -1.95
N TYR A 126 -23.03 -1.05 -2.53
CA TYR A 126 -22.22 -1.76 -3.52
C TYR A 126 -20.97 -2.31 -2.82
N LYS A 127 -20.65 -3.57 -3.11
CA LYS A 127 -19.46 -4.24 -2.61
C LYS A 127 -18.37 -4.11 -3.66
N VAL A 128 -17.19 -3.67 -3.25
CA VAL A 128 -16.01 -3.67 -4.12
C VAL A 128 -15.54 -5.09 -4.30
N ASP A 129 -15.46 -5.54 -5.55
CA ASP A 129 -14.82 -6.80 -5.88
C ASP A 129 -13.29 -6.65 -5.83
N SER A 130 -12.61 -7.77 -5.56
CA SER A 130 -11.15 -7.76 -5.54
C SER A 130 -10.62 -7.59 -6.95
N THR A 131 -9.87 -6.52 -7.21
CA THR A 131 -9.26 -6.25 -8.50
C THR A 131 -7.74 -6.13 -8.40
N ALA A 132 -7.05 -6.44 -9.50
CA ALA A 132 -5.60 -6.26 -9.59
C ALA A 132 -5.22 -4.79 -9.42
N ALA A 133 -4.08 -4.55 -8.77
CA ALA A 133 -3.54 -3.21 -8.57
C ALA A 133 -2.07 -3.16 -8.97
N TYR A 134 -1.68 -2.05 -9.56
CA TYR A 134 -0.32 -1.76 -9.99
C TYR A 134 0.10 -0.43 -9.42
N GLN A 135 1.34 -0.34 -8.93
CA GLN A 135 1.84 0.93 -8.41
C GLN A 135 3.26 1.24 -8.85
N ALA A 136 3.56 2.53 -8.95
CA ALA A 136 4.89 3.06 -9.14
C ALA A 136 5.21 4.06 -8.03
N MET A 137 6.44 4.05 -7.55
CA MET A 137 6.90 4.84 -6.42
C MET A 137 8.23 5.52 -6.73
N LEU A 138 8.39 6.71 -6.18
CA LEU A 138 9.62 7.47 -6.16
C LEU A 138 9.80 8.06 -4.77
N GLY A 139 10.98 7.89 -4.17
CA GLY A 139 11.18 8.39 -2.82
C GLY A 139 12.64 8.45 -2.41
N ALA A 140 12.82 8.77 -1.14
CA ALA A 140 14.11 8.76 -0.49
C ALA A 140 14.01 8.20 0.93
N THR A 141 14.97 7.38 1.31
CA THR A 141 15.17 6.92 2.68
C THR A 141 16.13 7.86 3.39
N ILE A 142 15.77 8.24 4.60
CA ILE A 142 16.64 8.95 5.55
C ILE A 142 17.09 7.92 6.58
N ASP A 143 18.37 7.64 6.59
CA ASP A 143 18.98 6.72 7.55
C ASP A 143 19.38 7.49 8.81
N VAL A 144 18.78 7.15 9.95
CA VAL A 144 19.10 7.81 11.23
C VAL A 144 20.22 7.01 11.89
N LEU A 145 21.43 7.53 11.76
CA LEU A 145 22.61 6.90 12.32
C LEU A 145 22.45 6.65 13.83
N ALA A 146 22.89 5.48 14.26
CA ALA A 146 22.89 5.00 15.66
C ALA A 146 21.56 4.48 16.22
N ILE A 147 20.46 4.47 15.46
CA ILE A 147 19.22 3.80 15.86
C ILE A 147 18.71 2.89 14.74
N PRO A 148 18.01 1.78 15.07
CA PRO A 148 17.49 0.85 14.07
C PRO A 148 16.20 1.37 13.41
N LEU A 149 16.14 2.67 13.11
CA LEU A 149 14.99 3.33 12.49
C LEU A 149 15.41 4.02 11.19
N LYS A 150 14.66 3.74 10.12
CA LYS A 150 14.75 4.45 8.85
C LYS A 150 13.40 5.09 8.52
N PHE A 151 13.46 6.28 7.96
CA PHE A 151 12.27 7.00 7.50
C PHE A 151 12.32 7.14 5.99
N ASP A 152 11.18 6.90 5.33
CA ASP A 152 11.05 7.15 3.90
C ASP A 152 10.04 8.27 3.67
N VAL A 153 10.35 9.12 2.69
CA VAL A 153 9.37 10.03 2.08
C VAL A 153 9.17 9.57 0.65
N GLU A 154 7.93 9.28 0.28
CA GLU A 154 7.61 8.61 -0.97
C GLU A 154 6.40 9.22 -1.64
N GLY A 155 6.53 9.52 -2.94
CA GLY A 155 5.42 9.76 -3.84
C GLY A 155 5.00 8.47 -4.53
N ARG A 156 3.69 8.22 -4.63
CA ARG A 156 3.12 7.02 -5.21
C ARG A 156 1.99 7.33 -6.17
N VAL A 157 1.90 6.53 -7.23
CA VAL A 157 0.74 6.40 -8.10
C VAL A 157 0.31 4.94 -8.09
N LEU A 158 -0.96 4.67 -7.79
CA LEU A 158 -1.57 3.35 -7.82
C LEU A 158 -2.72 3.36 -8.82
N TYR A 159 -2.77 2.37 -9.69
CA TYR A 159 -3.81 2.14 -10.67
C TYR A 159 -4.47 0.79 -10.43
N ALA A 160 -5.79 0.78 -10.36
CA ALA A 160 -6.59 -0.44 -10.26
C ALA A 160 -7.73 -0.38 -11.29
N PRO A 161 -7.70 -1.26 -12.32
CA PRO A 161 -8.76 -1.34 -13.32
C PRO A 161 -9.98 -2.08 -12.77
N ASP A 162 -11.15 -1.81 -13.36
CA ASP A 162 -12.39 -2.57 -13.17
C ASP A 162 -12.78 -2.81 -11.70
N ILE A 163 -12.92 -1.73 -10.90
CA ILE A 163 -13.18 -1.83 -9.45
C ILE A 163 -14.60 -2.31 -9.12
N TYR A 164 -15.55 -2.15 -10.02
CA TYR A 164 -16.94 -2.55 -9.85
C TYR A 164 -17.42 -3.41 -11.01
N GLU A 165 -18.07 -4.55 -10.71
CA GLU A 165 -18.91 -5.21 -11.68
C GLU A 165 -20.27 -4.50 -11.71
N ILE A 166 -20.57 -3.84 -12.84
CA ILE A 166 -21.89 -3.28 -13.08
C ILE A 166 -22.69 -4.36 -13.85
N PRO A 167 -23.86 -4.80 -13.35
CA PRO A 167 -24.63 -5.87 -13.97
C PRO A 167 -25.25 -5.52 -15.35
N ASP A 168 -25.00 -4.33 -15.87
CA ASP A 168 -25.56 -3.88 -17.15
C ASP A 168 -24.51 -4.03 -18.27
N GLU A 169 -24.84 -4.78 -19.31
CA GLU A 169 -24.00 -5.12 -20.48
C GLU A 169 -23.47 -3.90 -21.28
N HIS A 170 -23.83 -2.67 -20.91
CA HIS A 170 -23.52 -1.45 -21.68
C HIS A 170 -22.73 -0.40 -20.86
N THR A 171 -22.32 -0.70 -19.64
CA THR A 171 -21.61 0.26 -18.78
C THR A 171 -20.21 -0.28 -18.49
N THR A 172 -19.19 0.48 -18.86
CA THR A 172 -17.78 0.16 -18.56
C THR A 172 -17.52 0.30 -17.08
N SER A 173 -16.91 -0.71 -16.46
CA SER A 173 -16.47 -0.64 -15.06
C SER A 173 -15.48 0.50 -14.88
N PRO A 174 -15.62 1.31 -13.82
CA PRO A 174 -14.70 2.44 -13.60
C PRO A 174 -13.32 1.98 -13.15
N ASP A 175 -12.30 2.67 -13.62
CA ASP A 175 -10.92 2.52 -13.19
C ASP A 175 -10.62 3.47 -12.04
N MET A 176 -9.73 3.07 -11.12
CA MET A 176 -9.25 3.91 -10.04
C MET A 176 -7.79 4.30 -10.26
N LEU A 177 -7.52 5.59 -10.19
CA LEU A 177 -6.17 6.14 -10.07
C LEU A 177 -6.03 6.86 -8.74
N GLN A 178 -5.06 6.43 -7.95
CA GLN A 178 -4.73 7.08 -6.69
C GLN A 178 -3.31 7.59 -6.72
N TYR A 179 -3.11 8.82 -6.25
CA TYR A 179 -1.79 9.41 -6.08
C TYR A 179 -1.68 10.02 -4.68
N ASN A 180 -0.56 9.78 -4.03
CA ASN A 180 -0.32 10.31 -2.68
C ASN A 180 1.16 10.53 -2.40
N VAL A 181 1.40 11.36 -1.38
CA VAL A 181 2.69 11.48 -0.71
C VAL A 181 2.55 10.84 0.66
N ARG A 182 3.50 9.99 1.00
CA ARG A 182 3.46 9.22 2.25
C ARG A 182 4.81 9.21 2.96
N VAL A 183 4.75 9.04 4.27
CA VAL A 183 5.90 8.84 5.14
C VAL A 183 5.83 7.42 5.70
N LYS A 184 6.94 6.70 5.65
CA LYS A 184 7.09 5.37 6.24
C LYS A 184 8.10 5.45 7.38
N ALA A 185 7.85 4.70 8.44
CA ALA A 185 8.81 4.46 9.52
C ALA A 185 9.09 2.96 9.57
N ARG A 186 10.36 2.57 9.40
CA ARG A 186 10.82 1.19 9.35
C ARG A 186 11.75 0.89 10.53
N PHE A 187 11.44 -0.16 11.28
CA PHE A 187 12.31 -0.71 12.32
C PHE A 187 13.08 -1.88 11.74
N ILE A 188 14.41 -1.78 11.79
CA ILE A 188 15.35 -2.75 11.23
C ILE A 188 15.82 -3.69 12.35
N PHE A 189 15.93 -5.00 12.06
CA PHE A 189 16.38 -6.01 13.01
C PHE A 189 17.19 -7.13 12.37
#